data_ff8336dad3b26f565eb4204664dc6408
#
_entry.id   ff8336dad3b26f565eb4204664dc6408
#
_cell.length_a   1.000
_cell.length_b   1.000
_cell.length_c   1.000
_cell.angle_alpha   90.00
_cell.angle_beta   90.00
_cell.angle_gamma   90.00
#
_symmetry.space_group_name_H-M   'P 1'
#
loop_
_entity.id
_entity.type
_entity.pdbx_description
1 polymer ?
#
loop_
_entity_poly.entity_id
_entity_poly.type
_entity_poly.pdbx_seq_one_letter_code
_entity_poly.pdbx_strand_id
1 'polypeptide(L)'
;MEKFELKESATTPRILINSKKGKIKLIGTSTLHNPEEFYPKVLNIAQKYFDKPLEETKVTIDLDYYHQNSFNYIFQFIELIVGLEKFKRTKLKMMWHHHPLDQGIAEDIALISKTLDYQIPTMSYELVS
;
A
#
# COMPACT_ATOMS: atom_id res chain seq x y z
N MET A 1 -19.28 -0.27 -6.57
CA MET A 1 -18.72 0.89 -5.85
C MET A 1 -17.53 1.43 -6.61
N GLU A 2 -17.56 2.70 -6.93
CA GLU A 2 -16.53 3.33 -7.76
C GLU A 2 -15.37 3.91 -6.94
N LYS A 3 -15.65 4.33 -5.72
CA LYS A 3 -14.65 4.95 -4.87
C LYS A 3 -14.89 4.57 -3.41
N PHE A 4 -13.83 4.14 -2.75
CA PHE A 4 -13.81 3.89 -1.32
C PHE A 4 -12.71 4.75 -0.70
N GLU A 5 -13.05 5.48 0.34
CA GLU A 5 -12.08 6.31 1.05
C GLU A 5 -12.30 6.26 2.55
N LEU A 6 -11.23 5.96 3.29
CA LEU A 6 -11.18 6.12 4.73
C LEU A 6 -10.22 7.27 5.03
N LYS A 7 -10.67 8.23 5.82
CA LYS A 7 -9.80 9.33 6.26
C LYS A 7 -8.83 8.81 7.31
N GLU A 8 -7.63 9.37 7.33
CA GLU A 8 -6.67 8.99 8.34
C GLU A 8 -7.11 9.43 9.73
N SER A 9 -6.67 8.68 10.73
CA SER A 9 -6.86 9.00 12.14
C SER A 9 -5.50 8.98 12.84
N ALA A 10 -5.47 9.16 14.15
CA ALA A 10 -4.24 9.09 14.92
C ALA A 10 -3.56 7.71 14.81
N THR A 11 -4.34 6.64 14.56
CA THR A 11 -3.82 5.27 14.53
C THR A 11 -4.03 4.52 13.22
N THR A 12 -4.81 5.08 12.29
CA THR A 12 -5.10 4.43 11.02
C THR A 12 -4.69 5.29 9.83
N PRO A 13 -4.19 4.68 8.74
CA PRO A 13 -3.82 5.43 7.56
C PRO A 13 -5.04 5.87 6.76
N ARG A 14 -4.83 6.85 5.90
CA ARG A 14 -5.79 7.18 4.86
C ARG A 14 -5.72 6.10 3.80
N ILE A 15 -6.88 5.60 3.40
CA ILE A 15 -6.97 4.57 2.35
C ILE A 15 -7.92 5.07 1.27
N LEU A 16 -7.43 5.07 0.04
CA LEU A 16 -8.23 5.43 -1.13
C LEU A 16 -8.16 4.29 -2.14
N ILE A 17 -9.31 3.80 -2.56
CA ILE A 17 -9.42 2.85 -3.67
C ILE A 17 -10.44 3.43 -4.65
N ASN A 18 -9.94 3.95 -5.77
CA ASN A 18 -10.78 4.54 -6.81
C ASN A 18 -10.80 3.61 -8.01
N SER A 19 -11.83 2.77 -8.08
CA SER A 19 -11.97 1.76 -9.13
C SER A 19 -12.14 2.37 -10.51
N LYS A 20 -12.73 3.54 -10.59
CA LYS A 20 -12.98 4.22 -11.86
C LYS A 20 -11.71 4.77 -12.49
N LYS A 21 -10.77 5.21 -11.66
CA LYS A 21 -9.50 5.78 -12.12
C LYS A 21 -8.31 4.84 -11.96
N GLY A 22 -8.51 3.69 -11.32
CA GLY A 22 -7.43 2.75 -11.06
C GLY A 22 -6.39 3.30 -10.10
N LYS A 23 -6.81 4.04 -9.08
CA LYS A 23 -5.90 4.65 -8.10
C LYS A 23 -6.08 4.04 -6.72
N ILE A 24 -4.95 3.72 -6.08
CA ILE A 24 -4.91 3.20 -4.72
C ILE A 24 -3.90 4.02 -3.94
N LYS A 25 -4.29 4.48 -2.74
CA LYS A 25 -3.40 5.23 -1.86
C LYS A 25 -3.46 4.67 -0.45
N LEU A 26 -2.31 4.58 0.19
CA LEU A 26 -2.16 4.16 1.58
C LEU A 26 -1.19 5.16 2.23
N ILE A 27 -1.72 6.10 3.01
CA ILE A 27 -0.95 7.25 3.49
C ILE A 27 -1.19 7.47 4.97
N GLY A 28 -0.11 7.63 5.74
CA GLY A 28 -0.16 8.02 7.15
C GLY A 28 0.46 7.02 8.09
N THR A 29 -0.22 6.72 9.18
CA THR A 29 0.30 5.93 10.29
C THR A 29 -0.61 4.74 10.57
N SER A 30 -0.04 3.57 10.88
CA SER A 30 -0.80 2.37 11.22
C SER A 30 -0.32 1.82 12.56
N THR A 31 -0.93 2.29 13.64
CA THR A 31 -0.53 1.93 15.01
C THR A 31 -1.70 1.41 15.85
N LEU A 32 -2.77 0.96 15.21
CA LEU A 32 -3.94 0.45 15.92
C LEU A 32 -3.63 -0.88 16.62
N HIS A 33 -4.31 -1.11 17.76
CA HIS A 33 -4.09 -2.33 18.56
C HIS A 33 -4.69 -3.57 17.90
N ASN A 34 -5.77 -3.40 17.13
CA ASN A 34 -6.50 -4.51 16.53
C ASN A 34 -6.52 -4.40 15.01
N PRO A 35 -5.35 -4.56 14.34
CA PRO A 35 -5.31 -4.48 12.88
C PRO A 35 -6.17 -5.56 12.22
N GLU A 36 -6.41 -6.68 12.89
CA GLU A 36 -7.26 -7.76 12.40
C GLU A 36 -8.73 -7.37 12.29
N GLU A 37 -9.14 -6.28 12.93
CA GLU A 37 -10.50 -5.75 12.79
C GLU A 37 -10.59 -4.72 11.67
N PHE A 38 -9.47 -4.12 11.30
CA PHE A 38 -9.42 -3.05 10.32
C PHE A 38 -9.06 -3.55 8.92
N TYR A 39 -7.92 -4.24 8.81
CA TYR A 39 -7.36 -4.58 7.50
C TYR A 39 -8.15 -5.63 6.71
N PRO A 40 -8.74 -6.67 7.31
CA PRO A 40 -9.54 -7.60 6.52
C PRO A 40 -10.69 -6.95 5.78
N LYS A 41 -11.31 -5.94 6.38
CA LYS A 41 -12.38 -5.18 5.73
C LYS A 41 -11.85 -4.39 4.54
N VAL A 42 -10.69 -3.76 4.69
CA VAL A 42 -10.03 -3.01 3.63
C VAL A 42 -9.62 -3.93 2.49
N LEU A 43 -9.01 -5.08 2.83
CA LEU A 43 -8.60 -6.07 1.84
C LEU A 43 -9.80 -6.61 1.06
N ASN A 44 -10.91 -6.83 1.75
CA ASN A 44 -12.14 -7.32 1.12
C ASN A 44 -12.69 -6.31 0.11
N ILE A 45 -12.64 -5.02 0.45
CA ILE A 45 -13.06 -3.96 -0.46
C ILE A 45 -12.09 -3.84 -1.64
N ALA A 46 -10.80 -3.91 -1.36
CA ALA A 46 -9.77 -3.83 -2.40
C ALA A 46 -9.89 -5.00 -3.38
N GLN A 47 -10.27 -6.19 -2.89
CA GLN A 47 -10.43 -7.38 -3.72
C GLN A 47 -11.45 -7.17 -4.83
N LYS A 48 -12.47 -6.37 -4.60
CA LYS A 48 -13.46 -6.05 -5.63
C LYS A 48 -12.83 -5.35 -6.82
N TYR A 49 -11.87 -4.44 -6.56
CA TYR A 49 -11.12 -3.82 -7.63
C TYR A 49 -10.17 -4.84 -8.29
N PHE A 50 -9.50 -5.66 -7.47
CA PHE A 50 -8.53 -6.64 -7.96
C PHE A 50 -9.17 -7.70 -8.85
N ASP A 51 -10.46 -7.96 -8.67
CA ASP A 51 -11.20 -8.91 -9.52
C ASP A 51 -11.38 -8.39 -10.93
N LYS A 52 -11.50 -7.06 -11.11
CA LYS A 52 -11.65 -6.42 -12.42
C LYS A 52 -10.83 -5.13 -12.49
N PRO A 53 -9.49 -5.25 -12.50
CA PRO A 53 -8.65 -4.06 -12.54
C PRO A 53 -8.69 -3.38 -13.90
N LEU A 54 -8.42 -2.08 -13.91
CA LEU A 54 -8.25 -1.34 -15.16
C LEU A 54 -6.92 -1.74 -15.82
N GLU A 55 -6.72 -1.32 -17.06
CA GLU A 55 -5.47 -1.58 -17.78
C GLU A 55 -4.25 -1.06 -17.01
N GLU A 56 -4.41 0.07 -16.34
CA GLU A 56 -3.35 0.66 -15.54
C GLU A 56 -3.84 0.90 -14.12
N THR A 57 -3.01 0.53 -13.14
CA THR A 57 -3.29 0.77 -11.72
C THR A 57 -2.14 1.56 -11.13
N LYS A 58 -2.45 2.70 -10.53
CA LYS A 58 -1.47 3.57 -9.90
C LYS A 58 -1.59 3.46 -8.39
N VAL A 59 -0.49 3.11 -7.72
CA VAL A 59 -0.45 2.88 -6.27
C VAL A 59 0.56 3.82 -5.63
N THR A 60 0.12 4.54 -4.61
CA THR A 60 0.98 5.40 -3.80
C THR A 60 0.95 4.91 -2.36
N ILE A 61 2.12 4.59 -1.82
CA ILE A 61 2.30 4.21 -0.43
C ILE A 61 3.18 5.26 0.22
N ASP A 62 2.73 5.83 1.34
CA ASP A 62 3.43 6.88 2.06
C ASP A 62 3.11 6.73 3.53
N LEU A 63 3.74 5.74 4.17
CA LEU A 63 3.52 5.43 5.58
C LEU A 63 4.63 6.03 6.42
N ASP A 64 4.26 6.93 7.34
CA ASP A 64 5.21 7.56 8.26
C ASP A 64 5.71 6.55 9.29
N TYR A 65 4.80 5.70 9.77
CA TYR A 65 5.12 4.73 10.81
C TYR A 65 4.04 3.65 10.84
N TYR A 66 4.43 2.43 11.17
CA TYR A 66 3.49 1.35 11.41
C TYR A 66 4.04 0.39 12.44
N HIS A 67 3.15 -0.19 13.26
CA HIS A 67 3.51 -1.24 14.20
C HIS A 67 3.77 -2.55 13.45
N GLN A 68 4.55 -3.40 14.07
CA GLN A 68 4.87 -4.71 13.48
C GLN A 68 3.62 -5.56 13.26
N ASN A 69 2.60 -5.41 14.12
CA ASN A 69 1.35 -6.15 13.94
C ASN A 69 0.55 -5.69 12.71
N SER A 70 0.82 -4.50 12.18
CA SER A 70 0.23 -4.03 10.93
C SER A 70 1.01 -4.48 9.71
N PHE A 71 2.28 -4.79 9.86
CA PHE A 71 3.19 -5.09 8.75
C PHE A 71 2.69 -6.26 7.90
N ASN A 72 2.21 -7.33 8.52
CA ASN A 72 1.72 -8.50 7.79
C ASN A 72 0.54 -8.16 6.87
N TYR A 73 -0.33 -7.28 7.32
CA TYR A 73 -1.47 -6.84 6.50
C TYR A 73 -1.04 -5.93 5.36
N ILE A 74 -0.08 -5.04 5.63
CA ILE A 74 0.51 -4.18 4.61
C ILE A 74 1.18 -5.06 3.55
N PHE A 75 1.92 -6.08 3.99
CA PHE A 75 2.55 -7.04 3.10
C PHE A 75 1.51 -7.75 2.23
N GLN A 76 0.43 -8.26 2.82
CA GLN A 76 -0.64 -8.92 2.07
C GLN A 76 -1.25 -8.00 1.02
N PHE A 77 -1.48 -6.74 1.38
CA PHE A 77 -2.03 -5.76 0.47
C PHE A 77 -1.12 -5.56 -0.74
N ILE A 78 0.18 -5.40 -0.49
CA ILE A 78 1.17 -5.23 -1.56
C ILE A 78 1.30 -6.51 -2.40
N GLU A 79 1.26 -7.68 -1.76
CA GLU A 79 1.32 -8.96 -2.47
C GLU A 79 0.19 -9.10 -3.48
N LEU A 80 -1.03 -8.73 -3.09
CA LEU A 80 -2.18 -8.76 -4.00
C LEU A 80 -2.00 -7.81 -5.18
N ILE A 81 -1.49 -6.61 -4.91
CA ILE A 81 -1.25 -5.60 -5.94
C ILE A 81 -0.19 -6.07 -6.93
N VAL A 82 0.94 -6.55 -6.43
CA VAL A 82 2.04 -7.03 -7.26
C VAL A 82 1.60 -8.24 -8.09
N GLY A 83 0.75 -9.09 -7.51
CA GLY A 83 0.20 -10.23 -8.21
C GLY A 83 -0.59 -9.84 -9.47
N LEU A 84 -1.27 -8.70 -9.44
CA LEU A 84 -2.00 -8.23 -10.62
C LEU A 84 -1.08 -7.99 -11.81
N GLU A 85 0.10 -7.41 -11.58
CA GLU A 85 1.05 -7.17 -12.65
C GLU A 85 1.71 -8.48 -13.10
N LYS A 86 2.08 -9.33 -12.15
CA LYS A 86 2.72 -10.62 -12.48
C LYS A 86 1.82 -11.51 -13.33
N PHE A 87 0.50 -11.45 -13.10
CA PHE A 87 -0.46 -12.20 -13.91
C PHE A 87 -0.98 -11.39 -15.12
N LYS A 88 -0.33 -10.25 -15.40
CA LYS A 88 -0.63 -9.39 -16.56
C LYS A 88 -2.07 -8.89 -16.59
N ARG A 89 -2.67 -8.69 -15.44
CA ARG A 89 -4.04 -8.21 -15.32
C ARG A 89 -4.14 -6.70 -15.34
N THR A 90 -3.04 -6.01 -15.02
CA THR A 90 -2.96 -4.55 -15.03
C THR A 90 -1.51 -4.14 -15.24
N LYS A 91 -1.30 -2.94 -15.75
CA LYS A 91 0.03 -2.33 -15.78
C LYS A 91 0.16 -1.53 -14.47
N LEU A 92 1.07 -1.97 -13.61
CA LEU A 92 1.22 -1.39 -12.28
C LEU A 92 2.23 -0.24 -12.30
N LYS A 93 1.81 0.90 -11.75
CA LYS A 93 2.70 2.02 -11.46
C LYS A 93 2.63 2.26 -9.96
N MET A 94 3.61 1.76 -9.23
CA MET A 94 3.69 1.87 -7.79
C MET A 94 4.84 2.77 -7.39
N MET A 95 4.63 3.54 -6.33
CA MET A 95 5.68 4.34 -5.72
C MET A 95 5.49 4.31 -4.21
N TRP A 96 6.54 3.95 -3.48
CA TRP A 96 6.57 4.00 -2.03
C TRP A 96 7.44 5.17 -1.59
N HIS A 97 6.82 6.19 -1.02
CA HIS A 97 7.52 7.35 -0.49
C HIS A 97 7.95 7.09 0.95
N HIS A 98 9.16 7.46 1.31
CA HIS A 98 9.65 7.30 2.67
C HIS A 98 10.67 8.37 3.02
N HIS A 99 10.87 8.58 4.33
CA HIS A 99 11.89 9.50 4.81
C HIS A 99 13.27 8.88 4.52
N PRO A 100 14.24 9.68 4.03
CA PRO A 100 15.56 9.13 3.65
C PRO A 100 16.35 8.56 4.82
N LEU A 101 16.06 8.98 6.05
CA LEU A 101 16.73 8.47 7.25
C LEU A 101 16.00 7.31 7.91
N ASP A 102 14.86 6.89 7.38
CA ASP A 102 14.11 5.77 7.94
C ASP A 102 14.63 4.46 7.36
N GLN A 103 15.64 3.91 8.02
CA GLN A 103 16.25 2.65 7.60
C GLN A 103 15.31 1.46 7.82
N GLY A 104 14.45 1.53 8.84
CA GLY A 104 13.50 0.46 9.12
C GLY A 104 12.53 0.25 7.96
N ILE A 105 11.96 1.32 7.45
CA ILE A 105 11.07 1.26 6.29
C ILE A 105 11.84 0.80 5.05
N ALA A 106 13.05 1.32 4.83
CA ALA A 106 13.87 0.91 3.70
C ALA A 106 14.17 -0.59 3.72
N GLU A 107 14.49 -1.13 4.90
CA GLU A 107 14.72 -2.57 5.06
C GLU A 107 13.45 -3.39 4.81
N ASP A 108 12.31 -2.92 5.28
CA ASP A 108 11.03 -3.60 5.05
C ASP A 108 10.67 -3.62 3.56
N ILE A 109 10.88 -2.51 2.86
CA ILE A 109 10.64 -2.45 1.41
C ILE A 109 11.56 -3.45 0.69
N ALA A 110 12.82 -3.52 1.09
CA ALA A 110 13.77 -4.46 0.51
C ALA A 110 13.34 -5.91 0.76
N LEU A 111 12.86 -6.21 1.97
CA LEU A 111 12.38 -7.54 2.32
C LEU A 111 11.16 -7.94 1.48
N ILE A 112 10.20 -7.02 1.35
CA ILE A 112 9.00 -7.27 0.55
C ILE A 112 9.38 -7.48 -0.92
N SER A 113 10.26 -6.62 -1.45
CA SER A 113 10.72 -6.71 -2.84
C SER A 113 11.37 -8.05 -3.13
N LYS A 114 12.23 -8.51 -2.22
CA LYS A 114 12.91 -9.79 -2.34
C LYS A 114 11.93 -10.95 -2.26
N THR A 115 11.02 -10.90 -1.30
CA THR A 115 10.06 -11.98 -1.06
C THR A 115 9.10 -12.13 -2.25
N LEU A 116 8.66 -11.02 -2.83
CA LEU A 116 7.72 -11.03 -3.95
C LEU A 116 8.39 -11.09 -5.32
N ASP A 117 9.72 -11.06 -5.35
CA ASP A 117 10.48 -11.00 -6.60
C ASP A 117 9.96 -9.86 -7.49
N TYR A 118 9.84 -8.68 -6.88
CA TYR A 118 9.35 -7.48 -7.54
C TYR A 118 10.04 -6.26 -6.93
N GLN A 119 10.79 -5.54 -7.74
CA GLN A 119 11.49 -4.34 -7.26
C GLN A 119 10.49 -3.20 -7.08
N ILE A 120 10.15 -2.90 -5.83
CA ILE A 120 9.22 -1.81 -5.52
C ILE A 120 9.93 -0.48 -5.76
N PRO A 121 9.39 0.38 -6.65
CA PRO A 121 9.95 1.72 -6.83
C PRO A 121 9.80 2.56 -5.57
N THR A 122 10.85 3.25 -5.18
CA THR A 122 10.85 4.09 -3.98
C THR A 122 11.27 5.51 -4.30
N MET A 123 10.80 6.44 -3.49
CA MET A 123 11.19 7.84 -3.56
C MET A 123 11.35 8.37 -2.15
N SER A 124 12.52 8.91 -1.83
CA SER A 124 12.73 9.54 -0.54
C SER A 124 12.38 11.02 -0.61
N TYR A 125 11.94 11.57 0.52
CA TYR A 125 11.69 13.00 0.62
C TYR A 125 13.01 13.76 0.58
N GLU A 126 12.98 14.95 -0.02
CA GLU A 126 14.14 15.83 0.04
C GLU A 126 14.28 16.41 1.45
N LEU A 127 15.52 16.42 1.96
CA LEU A 127 15.79 17.06 3.22
C LEU A 127 16.00 18.55 2.94
N VAL A 128 15.10 19.37 3.46
CA VAL A 128 15.22 20.81 3.37
C VAL A 128 16.06 21.27 4.58
N SER A 129 17.20 21.84 4.29
CA SER A 129 18.11 22.36 5.32
C SER A 129 17.69 23.74 5.80
#